data_b394156e38f5abf52e2242f31444694d
#
_entry.id   b394156e38f5abf52e2242f31444694d
#
_cell.length_a   1.000
_cell.length_b   1.000
_cell.length_c   1.000
_cell.angle_alpha   90.00
_cell.angle_beta   90.00
_cell.angle_gamma   90.00
#
_symmetry.space_group_name_H-M   'P 1'
#
loop_
_entity.id
_entity.type
_entity.pdbx_description
1 polymer ?
#
loop_
_entity_poly.entity_id
_entity_poly.type
_entity_poly.pdbx_seq_one_letter_code
_entity_poly.pdbx_strand_id
1 'polypeptide(L)'
;MTLSVSVVAALTLAGCHTGLAGVDVAADPATAPAAKAVRVADPPASGATAPADSDTAVPSDPAQASVAGETALGRGDCRTAADDYAVASQGSTAEVASHATEVALGCENIPAAWIAVQNWLKVAPKDPQAGLVYATIALKLYNVTAARAAIATALAADAQASDRALMGSMQVLAQQSDATAAFAALAPVIDTPQRSAVVLTALGDLAVEAYDFKRAEHLADEALQRDAKFTDALRLKARIAVLRGDATQALATAHEVSTLDATDGTFEVAEILQDLGRADEARKELERLRTSGDINTQEIDRRLALLAFDNGDLQQAQKRFTDLMRGGEAGDGAMFYLAQIAEAQGDRDAALAIYRRLIDSSMAAQARIAAAGLLLEAGKRAEAFALVDDLANHDTHSTFDVVVQKAHLLADHGDADGALTLLSAAGQSYPRHPTLEYERATMLERAGQTRDSLQAFEVLLAERPDDPTVLNALGYTLADHREQLPRAEKLIRQALDVTPDSPAALDSLGWVRLRRGDSHGAAGILEHAYNVGQDPDIAAHWVEALWLSGSQAQARKVLSDALARHPESAALEATRHRLVPGSGHP
;
A
#
# COMPACT_ATOMS: atom_id res chain seq x y z
N MET A 1 11.58 -15.71 19.09
CA MET A 1 10.68 -14.93 19.98
C MET A 1 11.08 -13.47 19.81
N THR A 2 10.62 -12.85 18.76
CA THR A 2 10.67 -11.38 18.54
C THR A 2 10.16 -11.13 17.12
N LEU A 3 8.91 -10.83 17.01
CA LEU A 3 8.24 -10.46 15.75
C LEU A 3 7.23 -9.40 16.13
N SER A 4 7.38 -8.17 15.70
CA SER A 4 6.19 -7.31 15.61
C SER A 4 6.37 -5.85 15.20
N VAL A 5 7.56 -5.38 14.84
CA VAL A 5 7.69 -3.96 14.46
C VAL A 5 7.56 -3.73 12.94
N SER A 6 7.83 -4.76 12.11
CA SER A 6 7.84 -4.60 10.65
C SER A 6 6.47 -4.30 10.01
N VAL A 7 5.36 -4.73 10.62
CA VAL A 7 4.00 -4.49 10.07
C VAL A 7 3.55 -3.04 10.27
N VAL A 8 4.00 -2.40 11.35
CA VAL A 8 3.63 -1.00 11.63
C VAL A 8 4.37 -0.02 10.73
N ALA A 9 5.60 -0.33 10.33
CA ALA A 9 6.37 0.52 9.41
C ALA A 9 5.77 0.55 8.00
N ALA A 10 5.23 -0.57 7.50
CA ALA A 10 4.57 -0.62 6.19
C ALA A 10 3.24 0.15 6.17
N LEU A 11 2.53 0.22 7.30
CA LEU A 11 1.28 0.99 7.42
C LEU A 11 1.51 2.48 7.64
N THR A 12 2.64 2.89 8.23
CA THR A 12 3.00 4.31 8.38
C THR A 12 3.42 4.95 7.06
N LEU A 13 3.98 4.20 6.11
CA LEU A 13 4.26 4.69 4.77
C LEU A 13 3.00 4.95 3.94
N ALA A 14 1.93 4.17 4.15
CA ALA A 14 0.63 4.41 3.50
C ALA A 14 -0.14 5.60 4.10
N GLY A 15 0.17 6.03 5.33
CA GLY A 15 -0.51 7.14 6.04
C GLY A 15 0.12 8.52 5.84
N CYS A 16 1.35 8.61 5.32
CA CYS A 16 2.04 9.89 5.10
C CYS A 16 1.90 10.47 3.69
N HIS A 17 1.16 9.82 2.80
CA HIS A 17 1.00 10.27 1.41
C HIS A 17 -0.27 11.09 1.13
N THR A 18 -0.84 11.77 2.11
CA THR A 18 -1.83 12.83 1.85
C THR A 18 -1.15 14.20 1.69
N GLY A 19 -0.16 14.28 0.84
CA GLY A 19 0.44 15.53 0.38
C GLY A 19 -0.41 16.30 -0.65
N LEU A 20 -1.71 15.97 -0.77
CA LEU A 20 -2.68 16.73 -1.57
C LEU A 20 -3.56 17.67 -0.72
N ALA A 21 -3.19 17.95 0.51
CA ALA A 21 -3.86 18.93 1.35
C ALA A 21 -3.14 20.28 1.27
N GLY A 22 -3.45 21.06 0.23
CA GLY A 22 -2.87 22.40 0.06
C GLY A 22 -3.51 23.24 -1.03
N VAL A 23 -4.63 22.79 -1.60
CA VAL A 23 -5.46 23.69 -2.41
C VAL A 23 -6.82 23.80 -1.72
N ASP A 24 -6.98 24.83 -0.92
CA ASP A 24 -8.28 25.33 -0.51
C ASP A 24 -9.06 25.78 -1.75
N VAL A 25 -9.65 24.82 -2.44
CA VAL A 25 -10.76 25.09 -3.35
C VAL A 25 -12.01 25.02 -2.49
N ALA A 26 -12.48 26.16 -2.06
CA ALA A 26 -13.82 26.29 -1.51
C ALA A 26 -14.82 25.65 -2.49
N ALA A 27 -15.09 24.38 -2.32
CA ALA A 27 -16.16 23.66 -2.98
C ALA A 27 -17.42 24.01 -2.20
N ASP A 28 -18.34 24.69 -2.87
CA ASP A 28 -19.70 24.90 -2.41
C ASP A 28 -20.30 23.50 -2.11
N PRO A 29 -20.74 23.20 -0.87
CA PRO A 29 -21.17 21.85 -0.48
C PRO A 29 -22.54 21.44 -1.06
N ALA A 30 -23.07 22.17 -2.05
CA ALA A 30 -24.43 22.01 -2.54
C ALA A 30 -24.61 21.14 -3.80
N THR A 31 -23.57 20.56 -4.40
CA THR A 31 -23.70 19.87 -5.70
C THR A 31 -23.00 18.51 -5.85
N ALA A 32 -22.54 17.91 -4.79
CA ALA A 32 -22.16 16.49 -4.85
C ALA A 32 -23.29 15.65 -4.22
N PRO A 33 -23.93 14.74 -4.95
CA PRO A 33 -24.82 13.77 -4.30
C PRO A 33 -23.93 12.87 -3.43
N ALA A 34 -24.09 12.98 -2.12
CA ALA A 34 -23.50 12.06 -1.18
C ALA A 34 -23.96 10.64 -1.57
N ALA A 35 -23.04 9.78 -1.94
CA ALA A 35 -23.28 8.35 -1.98
C ALA A 35 -23.73 7.95 -0.57
N LYS A 36 -25.01 7.66 -0.41
CA LYS A 36 -25.53 7.12 0.85
C LYS A 36 -24.90 5.74 0.99
N ALA A 37 -24.01 5.59 1.95
CA ALA A 37 -23.53 4.28 2.39
C ALA A 37 -24.77 3.42 2.68
N VAL A 38 -24.94 2.36 1.94
CA VAL A 38 -25.95 1.32 2.23
C VAL A 38 -25.47 0.63 3.49
N ARG A 39 -26.09 0.94 4.63
CA ARG A 39 -25.85 0.18 5.86
C ARG A 39 -26.37 -1.23 5.63
N VAL A 40 -25.47 -2.15 5.46
CA VAL A 40 -25.77 -3.58 5.60
C VAL A 40 -26.07 -3.81 7.07
N ALA A 41 -27.26 -4.37 7.37
CA ALA A 41 -27.63 -4.70 8.75
C ALA A 41 -26.64 -5.71 9.32
N ASP A 42 -26.29 -5.55 10.63
CA ASP A 42 -25.40 -6.46 11.35
C ASP A 42 -25.77 -7.93 11.13
N PRO A 43 -24.79 -8.82 10.91
CA PRO A 43 -25.07 -10.24 10.88
C PRO A 43 -25.59 -10.69 12.25
N PRO A 44 -26.60 -11.55 12.33
CA PRO A 44 -27.14 -12.03 13.59
C PRO A 44 -26.05 -12.74 14.39
N ALA A 45 -25.99 -12.45 15.69
CA ALA A 45 -25.05 -13.03 16.63
C ALA A 45 -24.95 -14.55 16.46
N SER A 46 -23.72 -15.06 16.43
CA SER A 46 -23.39 -16.47 16.24
C SER A 46 -24.17 -17.38 17.21
N GLY A 47 -25.10 -18.15 16.68
CA GLY A 47 -25.90 -19.08 17.48
C GLY A 47 -26.99 -19.83 16.71
N ALA A 48 -27.23 -19.49 15.47
CA ALA A 48 -28.16 -20.21 14.63
C ALA A 48 -27.41 -21.00 13.55
N THR A 49 -27.44 -22.33 13.62
CA THR A 49 -27.06 -23.19 12.52
C THR A 49 -27.94 -22.81 11.33
N ALA A 50 -27.35 -22.21 10.31
CA ALA A 50 -28.00 -21.95 9.04
C ALA A 50 -28.43 -23.29 8.44
N PRO A 51 -29.66 -23.40 7.93
CA PRO A 51 -30.05 -24.56 7.14
C PRO A 51 -29.17 -24.55 5.87
N ALA A 52 -28.38 -25.61 5.69
CA ALA A 52 -27.76 -25.93 4.43
C ALA A 52 -28.85 -26.17 3.37
N ASP A 53 -28.54 -25.73 2.14
CA ASP A 53 -29.24 -25.99 0.90
C ASP A 53 -30.59 -25.25 0.66
N SER A 54 -30.48 -24.14 -0.04
CA SER A 54 -31.34 -23.93 -1.20
C SER A 54 -30.46 -23.57 -2.39
N ASP A 55 -30.27 -24.54 -3.27
CA ASP A 55 -29.83 -24.40 -4.66
C ASP A 55 -30.91 -23.58 -5.41
N THR A 56 -31.03 -22.29 -5.09
CA THR A 56 -31.86 -21.38 -5.87
C THR A 56 -31.01 -20.97 -7.06
N ALA A 57 -31.20 -21.64 -8.19
CA ALA A 57 -30.61 -21.26 -9.45
C ALA A 57 -30.85 -19.77 -9.69
N VAL A 58 -29.80 -19.06 -10.04
CA VAL A 58 -29.87 -17.62 -10.37
C VAL A 58 -30.94 -17.41 -11.43
N PRO A 59 -31.94 -16.51 -11.23
CA PRO A 59 -33.01 -16.31 -12.20
C PRO A 59 -32.44 -15.89 -13.55
N SER A 60 -32.91 -16.46 -14.63
CA SER A 60 -32.49 -16.11 -16.00
C SER A 60 -33.19 -14.86 -16.55
N ASP A 61 -34.28 -14.43 -15.93
CA ASP A 61 -35.04 -13.22 -16.29
C ASP A 61 -34.53 -12.02 -15.46
N PRO A 62 -34.05 -10.93 -16.10
CA PRO A 62 -33.54 -9.74 -15.41
C PRO A 62 -34.52 -9.12 -14.40
N ALA A 63 -35.82 -9.12 -14.69
CA ALA A 63 -36.79 -8.53 -13.76
C ALA A 63 -36.98 -9.40 -12.50
N GLN A 64 -36.98 -10.72 -12.65
CA GLN A 64 -37.02 -11.65 -11.52
C GLN A 64 -35.71 -11.60 -10.73
N ALA A 65 -34.58 -11.49 -11.41
CA ALA A 65 -33.26 -11.36 -10.80
C ALA A 65 -33.17 -10.10 -9.95
N SER A 66 -33.73 -8.97 -10.40
CA SER A 66 -33.76 -7.73 -9.59
C SER A 66 -34.51 -7.92 -8.26
N VAL A 67 -35.67 -8.61 -8.29
CA VAL A 67 -36.46 -8.90 -7.07
C VAL A 67 -35.74 -9.90 -6.16
N ALA A 68 -35.09 -10.90 -6.74
CA ALA A 68 -34.30 -11.87 -5.99
C ALA A 68 -33.11 -11.22 -5.30
N GLY A 69 -32.37 -10.35 -6.03
CA GLY A 69 -31.24 -9.59 -5.51
C GLY A 69 -31.64 -8.68 -4.34
N GLU A 70 -32.75 -7.94 -4.43
CA GLU A 70 -33.27 -7.15 -3.30
C GLU A 70 -33.62 -8.03 -2.10
N THR A 71 -34.20 -9.18 -2.36
CA THR A 71 -34.58 -10.13 -1.31
C THR A 71 -33.34 -10.70 -0.61
N ALA A 72 -32.30 -11.02 -1.37
CA ALA A 72 -31.03 -11.53 -0.86
C ALA A 72 -30.32 -10.43 -0.05
N LEU A 73 -30.28 -9.19 -0.57
CA LEU A 73 -29.69 -8.03 0.12
C LEU A 73 -30.39 -7.76 1.45
N GLY A 74 -31.73 -7.82 1.48
CA GLY A 74 -32.52 -7.66 2.71
C GLY A 74 -32.29 -8.75 3.76
N ARG A 75 -31.73 -9.91 3.36
CA ARG A 75 -31.32 -11.00 4.28
C ARG A 75 -29.84 -10.93 4.66
N GLY A 76 -29.07 -9.98 4.13
CA GLY A 76 -27.62 -9.90 4.29
C GLY A 76 -26.85 -10.94 3.47
N ASP A 77 -27.50 -11.62 2.51
CA ASP A 77 -26.83 -12.55 1.59
C ASP A 77 -26.23 -11.79 0.41
N CYS A 78 -25.08 -11.18 0.70
CA CYS A 78 -24.39 -10.27 -0.19
C CYS A 78 -23.94 -10.95 -1.49
N ARG A 79 -23.49 -12.21 -1.41
CA ARG A 79 -23.05 -12.97 -2.57
C ARG A 79 -24.19 -13.20 -3.56
N THR A 80 -25.30 -13.79 -3.08
CA THR A 80 -26.48 -14.05 -3.92
C THR A 80 -27.04 -12.74 -4.46
N ALA A 81 -27.09 -11.68 -3.66
CA ALA A 81 -27.54 -10.37 -4.12
C ALA A 81 -26.71 -9.84 -5.30
N ALA A 82 -25.38 -9.90 -5.21
CA ALA A 82 -24.49 -9.44 -6.28
C ALA A 82 -24.65 -10.27 -7.57
N ASP A 83 -24.76 -11.60 -7.45
CA ASP A 83 -24.93 -12.49 -8.60
C ASP A 83 -26.28 -12.26 -9.28
N ASP A 84 -27.38 -12.14 -8.52
CA ASP A 84 -28.71 -11.83 -9.04
C ASP A 84 -28.75 -10.45 -9.71
N TYR A 85 -28.15 -9.42 -9.11
CA TYR A 85 -28.07 -8.08 -9.71
C TYR A 85 -27.20 -8.04 -10.96
N ALA A 86 -26.15 -8.85 -11.07
CA ALA A 86 -25.38 -8.97 -12.30
C ALA A 86 -26.25 -9.46 -13.46
N VAL A 87 -27.17 -10.41 -13.20
CA VAL A 87 -28.18 -10.84 -14.20
C VAL A 87 -29.20 -9.73 -14.44
N ALA A 88 -29.71 -9.07 -13.40
CA ALA A 88 -30.67 -7.97 -13.52
C ALA A 88 -30.15 -6.81 -14.39
N SER A 89 -28.84 -6.60 -14.43
CA SER A 89 -28.20 -5.56 -15.26
C SER A 89 -28.29 -5.82 -16.77
N GLN A 90 -28.55 -7.06 -17.17
CA GLN A 90 -28.54 -7.46 -18.60
C GLN A 90 -29.76 -6.91 -19.34
N GLY A 91 -29.50 -6.07 -20.36
CA GLY A 91 -30.58 -5.47 -21.17
C GLY A 91 -31.49 -4.50 -20.42
N SER A 92 -31.08 -4.06 -19.22
CA SER A 92 -31.80 -3.13 -18.35
C SER A 92 -31.54 -1.66 -18.68
N THR A 93 -32.07 -0.75 -17.87
CA THR A 93 -31.75 0.69 -17.94
C THR A 93 -30.41 0.99 -17.29
N ALA A 94 -29.88 2.20 -17.54
CA ALA A 94 -28.64 2.65 -16.91
C ALA A 94 -28.74 2.69 -15.37
N GLU A 95 -29.91 3.06 -14.83
CA GLU A 95 -30.13 3.09 -13.38
C GLU A 95 -30.02 1.70 -12.75
N VAL A 96 -30.62 0.68 -13.39
CA VAL A 96 -30.55 -0.71 -12.87
C VAL A 96 -29.11 -1.24 -12.97
N ALA A 97 -28.43 -0.98 -14.09
CA ALA A 97 -27.05 -1.45 -14.27
C ALA A 97 -26.05 -0.74 -13.35
N SER A 98 -26.25 0.56 -13.08
CA SER A 98 -25.47 1.34 -12.09
C SER A 98 -25.69 0.77 -10.69
N HIS A 99 -26.94 0.60 -10.26
CA HIS A 99 -27.27 0.04 -8.96
C HIS A 99 -26.72 -1.39 -8.78
N ALA A 100 -26.85 -2.24 -9.80
CA ALA A 100 -26.26 -3.57 -9.81
C ALA A 100 -24.73 -3.53 -9.60
N THR A 101 -24.06 -2.55 -10.22
CA THR A 101 -22.61 -2.35 -10.05
C THR A 101 -22.28 -1.92 -8.62
N GLU A 102 -23.06 -0.99 -8.06
CA GLU A 102 -22.88 -0.51 -6.67
C GLU A 102 -23.08 -1.63 -5.65
N VAL A 103 -24.13 -2.45 -5.81
CA VAL A 103 -24.37 -3.61 -4.94
C VAL A 103 -23.22 -4.61 -5.04
N ALA A 104 -22.79 -4.94 -6.25
CA ALA A 104 -21.71 -5.91 -6.44
C ALA A 104 -20.38 -5.42 -5.87
N LEU A 105 -20.06 -4.11 -6.00
CA LEU A 105 -18.88 -3.50 -5.37
C LEU A 105 -19.01 -3.47 -3.84
N GLY A 106 -20.17 -3.11 -3.30
CA GLY A 106 -20.42 -3.11 -1.86
C GLY A 106 -20.35 -4.51 -1.24
N CYS A 107 -20.60 -5.54 -2.04
CA CYS A 107 -20.47 -6.94 -1.67
C CYS A 107 -19.08 -7.54 -1.97
N GLU A 108 -18.12 -6.74 -2.45
CA GLU A 108 -16.77 -7.19 -2.87
C GLU A 108 -16.82 -8.36 -3.90
N ASN A 109 -17.91 -8.46 -4.65
CA ASN A 109 -18.05 -9.46 -5.72
C ASN A 109 -17.57 -8.86 -7.05
N ILE A 110 -16.25 -8.82 -7.24
CA ILE A 110 -15.61 -8.20 -8.40
C ILE A 110 -16.07 -8.83 -9.75
N PRO A 111 -16.25 -10.18 -9.87
CA PRO A 111 -16.81 -10.76 -11.09
C PRO A 111 -18.23 -10.26 -11.43
N ALA A 112 -19.12 -10.15 -10.44
CA ALA A 112 -20.47 -9.62 -10.64
C ALA A 112 -20.43 -8.12 -11.00
N ALA A 113 -19.60 -7.34 -10.31
CA ALA A 113 -19.37 -5.92 -10.62
C ALA A 113 -18.87 -5.72 -12.04
N TRP A 114 -17.97 -6.58 -12.51
CA TRP A 114 -17.46 -6.53 -13.89
C TRP A 114 -18.57 -6.76 -14.92
N ILE A 115 -19.46 -7.71 -14.70
CA ILE A 115 -20.61 -7.95 -15.57
C ILE A 115 -21.56 -6.74 -15.57
N ALA A 116 -21.90 -6.24 -14.40
CA ALA A 116 -22.85 -5.13 -14.23
C ALA A 116 -22.34 -3.84 -14.88
N VAL A 117 -21.07 -3.45 -14.65
CA VAL A 117 -20.49 -2.23 -15.22
C VAL A 117 -20.34 -2.29 -16.73
N GLN A 118 -20.06 -3.47 -17.30
CA GLN A 118 -20.05 -3.64 -18.76
C GLN A 118 -21.45 -3.39 -19.35
N ASN A 119 -22.51 -3.87 -18.69
CA ASN A 119 -23.87 -3.61 -19.10
C ASN A 119 -24.23 -2.12 -18.94
N TRP A 120 -23.80 -1.46 -17.85
CA TRP A 120 -23.98 -0.02 -17.66
C TRP A 120 -23.32 0.77 -18.80
N LEU A 121 -22.05 0.51 -19.07
CA LEU A 121 -21.32 1.20 -20.14
C LEU A 121 -21.92 0.95 -21.54
N LYS A 122 -22.52 -0.25 -21.77
CA LYS A 122 -23.20 -0.61 -23.01
C LYS A 122 -24.47 0.22 -23.22
N VAL A 123 -25.25 0.49 -22.18
CA VAL A 123 -26.51 1.25 -22.27
C VAL A 123 -26.28 2.76 -22.15
N ALA A 124 -25.21 3.17 -21.50
CA ALA A 124 -24.81 4.57 -21.32
C ALA A 124 -23.34 4.83 -21.71
N PRO A 125 -22.97 4.68 -22.99
CA PRO A 125 -21.55 4.68 -23.43
C PRO A 125 -20.85 6.04 -23.34
N LYS A 126 -21.60 7.12 -23.06
CA LYS A 126 -21.06 8.47 -22.87
C LYS A 126 -21.16 8.96 -21.42
N ASP A 127 -21.59 8.10 -20.51
CA ASP A 127 -21.64 8.43 -19.10
C ASP A 127 -20.21 8.42 -18.51
N PRO A 128 -19.68 9.57 -18.06
CA PRO A 128 -18.33 9.64 -17.51
C PRO A 128 -18.18 8.79 -16.24
N GLN A 129 -19.24 8.68 -15.41
CA GLN A 129 -19.23 7.89 -14.20
C GLN A 129 -19.14 6.39 -14.53
N ALA A 130 -19.93 5.91 -15.51
CA ALA A 130 -19.83 4.53 -15.98
C ALA A 130 -18.43 4.20 -16.49
N GLY A 131 -17.82 5.13 -17.27
CA GLY A 131 -16.46 4.98 -17.78
C GLY A 131 -15.40 4.90 -16.68
N LEU A 132 -15.49 5.74 -15.65
CA LEU A 132 -14.56 5.76 -14.54
C LEU A 132 -14.71 4.51 -13.64
N VAL A 133 -15.93 4.12 -13.30
CA VAL A 133 -16.20 2.89 -12.52
C VAL A 133 -15.75 1.65 -13.29
N TYR A 134 -16.00 1.61 -14.61
CA TYR A 134 -15.49 0.53 -15.45
C TYR A 134 -13.96 0.47 -15.44
N ALA A 135 -13.28 1.61 -15.56
CA ALA A 135 -11.82 1.67 -15.48
C ALA A 135 -11.30 1.16 -14.12
N THR A 136 -11.92 1.59 -13.03
CA THR A 136 -11.55 1.16 -11.66
C THR A 136 -11.68 -0.36 -11.49
N ILE A 137 -12.80 -0.96 -11.93
CA ILE A 137 -12.99 -2.42 -11.84
C ILE A 137 -12.01 -3.15 -12.78
N ALA A 138 -11.77 -2.61 -13.98
CA ALA A 138 -10.78 -3.17 -14.91
C ALA A 138 -9.38 -3.20 -14.28
N LEU A 139 -8.99 -2.15 -13.55
CA LEU A 139 -7.70 -2.12 -12.83
C LEU A 139 -7.63 -3.12 -11.67
N LYS A 140 -8.71 -3.29 -10.91
CA LYS A 140 -8.79 -4.35 -9.88
C LYS A 140 -8.59 -5.75 -10.47
N LEU A 141 -8.95 -5.95 -11.74
CA LEU A 141 -8.72 -7.18 -12.51
C LEU A 141 -7.38 -7.17 -13.28
N TYR A 142 -6.56 -6.14 -13.09
CA TYR A 142 -5.34 -5.88 -13.85
C TYR A 142 -5.52 -5.83 -15.37
N ASN A 143 -6.73 -5.47 -15.84
CA ASN A 143 -7.02 -5.25 -17.24
C ASN A 143 -6.74 -3.80 -17.65
N VAL A 144 -5.45 -3.46 -17.65
CA VAL A 144 -4.96 -2.11 -17.95
C VAL A 144 -5.41 -1.61 -19.33
N THR A 145 -5.49 -2.50 -20.30
CA THR A 145 -5.93 -2.14 -21.66
C THR A 145 -7.38 -1.68 -21.70
N ALA A 146 -8.27 -2.38 -21.01
CA ALA A 146 -9.68 -1.99 -20.91
C ALA A 146 -9.85 -0.69 -20.12
N ALA A 147 -9.14 -0.53 -19.01
CA ALA A 147 -9.13 0.69 -18.22
C ALA A 147 -8.67 1.90 -19.04
N ARG A 148 -7.57 1.77 -19.76
CA ARG A 148 -7.03 2.80 -20.66
C ARG A 148 -8.04 3.26 -21.69
N ALA A 149 -8.72 2.33 -22.35
CA ALA A 149 -9.74 2.65 -23.35
C ALA A 149 -10.94 3.41 -22.75
N ALA A 150 -11.37 3.01 -21.55
CA ALA A 150 -12.47 3.66 -20.85
C ALA A 150 -12.10 5.07 -20.38
N ILE A 151 -10.91 5.26 -19.80
CA ILE A 151 -10.39 6.57 -19.38
C ILE A 151 -10.27 7.50 -20.60
N ALA A 152 -9.68 7.03 -21.70
CA ALA A 152 -9.56 7.82 -22.93
C ALA A 152 -10.93 8.24 -23.46
N THR A 153 -11.94 7.36 -23.40
CA THR A 153 -13.31 7.67 -23.84
C THR A 153 -13.99 8.68 -22.92
N ALA A 154 -13.86 8.49 -21.61
CA ALA A 154 -14.45 9.40 -20.61
C ALA A 154 -13.86 10.82 -20.71
N LEU A 155 -12.55 10.93 -20.90
CA LEU A 155 -11.87 12.22 -21.08
C LEU A 155 -12.16 12.87 -22.44
N ALA A 156 -12.37 12.10 -23.50
CA ALA A 156 -12.73 12.63 -24.83
C ALA A 156 -14.19 13.12 -24.90
N ALA A 157 -15.07 12.63 -24.04
CA ALA A 157 -16.45 13.07 -23.94
C ALA A 157 -16.57 14.50 -23.41
N ASP A 158 -15.60 14.95 -22.63
CA ASP A 158 -15.41 16.35 -22.22
C ASP A 158 -14.26 16.95 -23.05
N ALA A 159 -14.60 17.58 -24.19
CA ALA A 159 -13.62 18.22 -25.08
C ALA A 159 -12.86 19.41 -24.41
N GLN A 160 -13.29 19.82 -23.24
CA GLN A 160 -12.59 20.69 -22.31
C GLN A 160 -12.13 19.91 -21.07
N ALA A 161 -11.86 18.59 -21.22
CA ALA A 161 -11.39 17.77 -20.10
C ALA A 161 -10.26 18.52 -19.39
N SER A 162 -10.69 19.38 -18.49
CA SER A 162 -9.85 20.29 -17.76
C SER A 162 -8.91 19.44 -16.90
N ASP A 163 -7.73 19.94 -16.63
CA ASP A 163 -6.84 19.38 -15.63
C ASP A 163 -7.58 18.99 -14.35
N ARG A 164 -8.67 19.68 -14.01
CA ARG A 164 -9.55 19.36 -12.87
C ARG A 164 -10.24 17.99 -13.01
N ALA A 165 -10.81 17.67 -14.18
CA ALA A 165 -11.47 16.38 -14.41
C ALA A 165 -10.46 15.22 -14.35
N LEU A 166 -9.27 15.45 -14.93
CA LEU A 166 -8.17 14.49 -14.87
C LEU A 166 -7.69 14.26 -13.43
N MET A 167 -7.48 15.33 -12.65
CA MET A 167 -7.09 15.23 -11.23
C MET A 167 -8.13 14.45 -10.42
N GLY A 168 -9.43 14.71 -10.63
CA GLY A 168 -10.49 13.94 -9.97
C GLY A 168 -10.46 12.46 -10.34
N SER A 169 -10.24 12.13 -11.62
CA SER A 169 -10.12 10.74 -12.07
C SER A 169 -8.87 10.07 -11.50
N MET A 170 -7.74 10.76 -11.47
CA MET A 170 -6.49 10.27 -10.88
C MET A 170 -6.65 9.96 -9.40
N GLN A 171 -7.29 10.85 -8.64
CA GLN A 171 -7.54 10.64 -7.22
C GLN A 171 -8.36 9.38 -6.96
N VAL A 172 -9.45 9.16 -7.73
CA VAL A 172 -10.27 7.94 -7.61
C VAL A 172 -9.46 6.68 -7.95
N LEU A 173 -8.72 6.72 -9.07
CA LEU A 173 -7.93 5.57 -9.51
C LEU A 173 -6.80 5.24 -8.51
N ALA A 174 -6.11 6.24 -7.98
CA ALA A 174 -5.04 6.04 -6.99
C ALA A 174 -5.58 5.47 -5.66
N GLN A 175 -6.78 5.86 -5.25
CA GLN A 175 -7.40 5.35 -4.02
C GLN A 175 -7.99 3.95 -4.17
N GLN A 176 -8.47 3.58 -5.36
CA GLN A 176 -9.26 2.37 -5.59
C GLN A 176 -8.52 1.26 -6.33
N SER A 177 -7.30 1.51 -6.79
CA SER A 177 -6.52 0.53 -7.55
C SER A 177 -5.03 0.62 -7.22
N ASP A 178 -4.27 -0.37 -7.69
CA ASP A 178 -2.81 -0.37 -7.63
C ASP A 178 -2.21 0.80 -8.41
N ALA A 179 -1.24 1.49 -7.84
CA ALA A 179 -0.61 2.68 -8.43
C ALA A 179 0.03 2.38 -9.80
N THR A 180 0.63 1.20 -9.95
CA THR A 180 1.26 0.77 -11.21
C THR A 180 0.22 0.59 -12.30
N ALA A 181 -0.88 -0.08 -11.99
CA ALA A 181 -1.99 -0.28 -12.92
C ALA A 181 -2.65 1.05 -13.29
N ALA A 182 -2.87 1.93 -12.30
CA ALA A 182 -3.42 3.27 -12.49
C ALA A 182 -2.53 4.13 -13.40
N PHE A 183 -1.23 4.17 -13.14
CA PHE A 183 -0.26 4.92 -13.92
C PHE A 183 -0.20 4.40 -15.38
N ALA A 184 -0.13 3.08 -15.55
CA ALA A 184 -0.13 2.48 -16.88
C ALA A 184 -1.41 2.78 -17.67
N ALA A 185 -2.56 2.86 -17.01
CA ALA A 185 -3.83 3.20 -17.66
C ALA A 185 -3.91 4.67 -18.08
N LEU A 186 -3.25 5.57 -17.35
CA LEU A 186 -3.18 7.00 -17.63
C LEU A 186 -2.14 7.38 -18.70
N ALA A 187 -1.28 6.45 -19.13
CA ALA A 187 -0.20 6.71 -20.08
C ALA A 187 -0.62 7.52 -21.35
N PRO A 188 -1.77 7.26 -22.02
CA PRO A 188 -2.17 8.06 -23.19
C PRO A 188 -2.53 9.51 -22.87
N VAL A 189 -2.87 9.78 -21.61
CA VAL A 189 -3.25 11.11 -21.14
C VAL A 189 -2.01 11.93 -20.77
N ILE A 190 -0.96 11.24 -20.32
CA ILE A 190 0.34 11.82 -19.98
C ILE A 190 0.96 12.47 -21.21
N ASP A 191 0.92 11.80 -22.35
CA ASP A 191 1.55 12.24 -23.60
C ASP A 191 0.76 13.36 -24.33
N THR A 192 -0.34 13.86 -23.71
CA THR A 192 -1.13 14.95 -24.31
C THR A 192 -0.46 16.30 -24.05
N PRO A 193 -0.11 17.08 -25.07
CA PRO A 193 0.51 18.39 -24.89
C PRO A 193 -0.42 19.36 -24.12
N GLN A 194 0.18 20.26 -23.31
CA GLN A 194 -0.48 21.39 -22.60
C GLN A 194 -1.05 21.07 -21.20
N ARG A 195 -0.55 20.06 -20.49
CA ARG A 195 -0.89 19.88 -19.07
C ARG A 195 -0.25 20.97 -18.19
N SER A 196 -0.93 21.35 -17.12
CA SER A 196 -0.38 22.27 -16.11
C SER A 196 0.73 21.64 -15.29
N ALA A 197 1.55 22.45 -14.64
CA ALA A 197 2.59 21.97 -13.72
C ALA A 197 1.99 21.09 -12.61
N VAL A 198 0.82 21.45 -12.09
CA VAL A 198 0.10 20.66 -11.06
C VAL A 198 -0.21 19.24 -11.52
N VAL A 199 -0.78 19.10 -12.72
CA VAL A 199 -1.14 17.78 -13.27
C VAL A 199 0.12 16.95 -13.55
N LEU A 200 1.15 17.58 -14.13
CA LEU A 200 2.41 16.89 -14.44
C LEU A 200 3.09 16.39 -13.15
N THR A 201 3.08 17.19 -12.08
CA THR A 201 3.62 16.78 -10.79
C THR A 201 2.82 15.64 -10.17
N ALA A 202 1.49 15.72 -10.16
CA ALA A 202 0.65 14.64 -9.64
C ALA A 202 0.81 13.32 -10.43
N LEU A 203 0.98 13.39 -11.75
CA LEU A 203 1.34 12.22 -12.56
C LEU A 203 2.75 11.71 -12.24
N GLY A 204 3.67 12.62 -11.93
CA GLY A 204 5.02 12.28 -11.49
C GLY A 204 5.04 11.58 -10.13
N ASP A 205 4.23 12.04 -9.18
CA ASP A 205 4.05 11.35 -7.88
C ASP A 205 3.49 9.93 -8.08
N LEU A 206 2.47 9.80 -8.92
CA LEU A 206 1.92 8.47 -9.25
C LEU A 206 2.95 7.58 -9.96
N ALA A 207 3.84 8.15 -10.77
CA ALA A 207 4.95 7.41 -11.39
C ALA A 207 5.99 6.95 -10.36
N VAL A 208 6.25 7.75 -9.31
CA VAL A 208 7.10 7.32 -8.17
C VAL A 208 6.47 6.14 -7.44
N GLU A 209 5.16 6.21 -7.16
CA GLU A 209 4.42 5.11 -6.53
C GLU A 209 4.36 3.85 -7.41
N ALA A 210 4.37 4.04 -8.74
CA ALA A 210 4.47 2.95 -9.71
C ALA A 210 5.91 2.45 -9.93
N TYR A 211 6.89 2.95 -9.19
CA TYR A 211 8.31 2.63 -9.33
C TYR A 211 8.86 2.85 -10.75
N ASP A 212 8.42 3.91 -11.45
CA ASP A 212 9.01 4.39 -12.71
C ASP A 212 9.65 5.78 -12.49
N PHE A 213 10.81 5.78 -11.82
CA PHE A 213 11.50 7.03 -11.45
C PHE A 213 11.99 7.81 -12.68
N LYS A 214 12.26 7.13 -13.79
CA LYS A 214 12.67 7.80 -15.02
C LYS A 214 11.53 8.65 -15.60
N ARG A 215 10.31 8.10 -15.59
CA ARG A 215 9.14 8.81 -16.07
C ARG A 215 8.70 9.89 -15.08
N ALA A 216 8.81 9.63 -13.80
CA ALA A 216 8.58 10.64 -12.75
C ALA A 216 9.49 11.86 -12.92
N GLU A 217 10.79 11.65 -13.13
CA GLU A 217 11.77 12.72 -13.38
C GLU A 217 11.42 13.54 -14.62
N HIS A 218 11.06 12.87 -15.72
CA HIS A 218 10.64 13.56 -16.95
C HIS A 218 9.41 14.45 -16.73
N LEU A 219 8.41 13.96 -16.00
CA LEU A 219 7.20 14.72 -15.66
C LEU A 219 7.50 15.91 -14.76
N ALA A 220 8.39 15.75 -13.77
CA ALA A 220 8.84 16.84 -12.92
C ALA A 220 9.61 17.90 -13.71
N ASP A 221 10.47 17.49 -14.65
CA ASP A 221 11.19 18.42 -15.54
C ASP A 221 10.24 19.19 -16.45
N GLU A 222 9.21 18.53 -17.01
CA GLU A 222 8.18 19.22 -17.78
C GLU A 222 7.36 20.19 -16.94
N ALA A 223 7.03 19.83 -15.68
CA ALA A 223 6.36 20.73 -14.75
C ALA A 223 7.19 22.00 -14.51
N LEU A 224 8.49 21.86 -14.27
CA LEU A 224 9.42 22.97 -14.08
C LEU A 224 9.67 23.80 -15.34
N GLN A 225 9.48 23.23 -16.54
CA GLN A 225 9.46 24.02 -17.79
C GLN A 225 8.23 24.91 -17.88
N ARG A 226 7.09 24.53 -17.25
CA ARG A 226 5.86 25.35 -17.19
C ARG A 226 5.99 26.44 -16.13
N ASP A 227 6.50 26.07 -14.97
CA ASP A 227 6.76 26.97 -13.85
C ASP A 227 8.05 26.57 -13.13
N ALA A 228 9.13 27.29 -13.40
CA ALA A 228 10.46 27.00 -12.83
C ALA A 228 10.55 27.15 -11.30
N LYS A 229 9.52 27.73 -10.67
CA LYS A 229 9.44 27.90 -9.21
C LYS A 229 8.36 27.05 -8.56
N PHE A 230 7.81 26.09 -9.28
CA PHE A 230 6.76 25.21 -8.76
C PHE A 230 7.36 24.27 -7.71
N THR A 231 7.13 24.59 -6.45
CA THR A 231 7.77 23.94 -5.29
C THR A 231 7.46 22.44 -5.23
N ASP A 232 6.24 22.00 -5.61
CA ASP A 232 5.87 20.59 -5.57
C ASP A 232 6.66 19.77 -6.60
N ALA A 233 6.94 20.32 -7.78
CA ALA A 233 7.80 19.65 -8.76
C ALA A 233 9.27 19.59 -8.30
N LEU A 234 9.76 20.61 -7.59
CA LEU A 234 11.09 20.56 -6.97
C LEU A 234 11.15 19.51 -5.88
N ARG A 235 10.11 19.39 -5.02
CA ARG A 235 10.00 18.33 -3.99
C ARG A 235 10.00 16.95 -4.64
N LEU A 236 9.21 16.74 -5.68
CA LEU A 236 9.21 15.50 -6.44
C LEU A 236 10.61 15.14 -6.97
N LYS A 237 11.35 16.11 -7.52
CA LYS A 237 12.75 15.90 -7.96
C LYS A 237 13.68 15.53 -6.81
N ALA A 238 13.54 16.20 -5.67
CA ALA A 238 14.35 15.91 -4.48
C ALA A 238 14.07 14.47 -3.99
N ARG A 239 12.81 14.07 -3.91
CA ARG A 239 12.39 12.71 -3.55
C ARG A 239 12.94 11.64 -4.52
N ILE A 240 12.85 11.88 -5.84
CA ILE A 240 13.42 10.97 -6.84
C ILE A 240 14.94 10.84 -6.67
N ALA A 241 15.65 11.93 -6.38
CA ALA A 241 17.08 11.91 -6.16
C ALA A 241 17.45 11.09 -4.91
N VAL A 242 16.68 11.17 -3.80
CA VAL A 242 16.84 10.31 -2.63
C VAL A 242 16.69 8.83 -3.01
N LEU A 243 15.60 8.48 -3.68
CA LEU A 243 15.31 7.10 -4.08
C LEU A 243 16.38 6.51 -5.04
N ARG A 244 17.03 7.37 -5.81
CA ARG A 244 18.18 6.98 -6.66
C ARG A 244 19.52 6.98 -5.94
N GLY A 245 19.57 7.39 -4.68
CA GLY A 245 20.79 7.49 -3.89
C GLY A 245 21.66 8.72 -4.23
N ASP A 246 21.15 9.70 -4.99
CA ASP A 246 21.86 10.95 -5.28
C ASP A 246 21.62 11.99 -4.19
N ALA A 247 22.30 11.79 -3.07
CA ALA A 247 22.22 12.68 -1.91
C ALA A 247 22.60 14.14 -2.24
N THR A 248 23.50 14.36 -3.20
CA THR A 248 23.95 15.70 -3.57
C THR A 248 22.86 16.46 -4.29
N GLN A 249 22.23 15.84 -5.27
CA GLN A 249 21.11 16.43 -6.00
C GLN A 249 19.89 16.62 -5.10
N ALA A 250 19.57 15.64 -4.25
CA ALA A 250 18.45 15.71 -3.32
C ALA A 250 18.54 16.95 -2.43
N LEU A 251 19.68 17.12 -1.74
CA LEU A 251 19.91 18.28 -0.86
C LEU A 251 19.98 19.61 -1.63
N ALA A 252 20.59 19.63 -2.81
CA ALA A 252 20.64 20.86 -3.62
C ALA A 252 19.23 21.32 -4.01
N THR A 253 18.37 20.40 -4.44
CA THR A 253 16.99 20.71 -4.84
C THR A 253 16.13 21.11 -3.64
N ALA A 254 16.29 20.44 -2.48
CA ALA A 254 15.59 20.83 -1.25
C ALA A 254 16.01 22.23 -0.75
N HIS A 255 17.29 22.58 -0.87
CA HIS A 255 17.72 23.94 -0.58
C HIS A 255 17.15 24.98 -1.57
N GLU A 256 16.89 24.61 -2.82
CA GLU A 256 16.18 25.48 -3.75
C GLU A 256 14.74 25.73 -3.27
N VAL A 257 14.02 24.70 -2.83
CA VAL A 257 12.71 24.85 -2.17
C VAL A 257 12.80 25.81 -1.00
N SER A 258 13.83 25.69 -0.14
CA SER A 258 13.99 26.56 1.04
C SER A 258 14.27 28.03 0.70
N THR A 259 14.71 28.35 -0.51
CA THR A 259 14.82 29.75 -0.97
C THR A 259 13.48 30.34 -1.41
N LEU A 260 12.51 29.49 -1.79
CA LEU A 260 11.17 29.88 -2.21
C LEU A 260 10.20 29.89 -1.03
N ASP A 261 10.31 28.92 -0.16
CA ASP A 261 9.58 28.79 1.11
C ASP A 261 10.53 28.30 2.21
N ALA A 262 10.85 29.19 3.14
CA ALA A 262 11.85 28.90 4.17
C ALA A 262 11.39 27.83 5.16
N THR A 263 10.09 27.75 5.43
CA THR A 263 9.52 26.79 6.39
C THR A 263 9.42 25.40 5.78
N ASP A 264 8.67 25.30 4.69
CA ASP A 264 8.44 24.05 4.00
C ASP A 264 9.73 23.46 3.44
N GLY A 265 10.61 24.31 2.89
CA GLY A 265 11.90 23.85 2.40
C GLY A 265 12.85 23.38 3.50
N THR A 266 12.76 23.94 4.74
CA THR A 266 13.54 23.40 5.86
C THR A 266 13.01 22.02 6.30
N PHE A 267 11.68 21.82 6.26
CA PHE A 267 11.11 20.50 6.51
C PHE A 267 11.57 19.48 5.49
N GLU A 268 11.57 19.85 4.21
CA GLU A 268 12.08 19.02 3.11
C GLU A 268 13.56 18.65 3.30
N VAL A 269 14.42 19.63 3.62
CA VAL A 269 15.83 19.38 3.90
C VAL A 269 16.00 18.43 5.08
N ALA A 270 15.21 18.60 6.15
CA ALA A 270 15.31 17.74 7.33
C ALA A 270 14.87 16.30 7.02
N GLU A 271 13.81 16.12 6.23
CA GLU A 271 13.30 14.80 5.79
C GLU A 271 14.35 14.09 4.92
N ILE A 272 14.90 14.77 3.92
CA ILE A 272 15.96 14.21 3.08
C ILE A 272 17.21 13.85 3.89
N LEU A 273 17.60 14.67 4.86
CA LEU A 273 18.72 14.35 5.75
C LEU A 273 18.42 13.10 6.60
N GLN A 274 17.18 12.91 7.03
CA GLN A 274 16.75 11.72 7.76
C GLN A 274 16.85 10.49 6.86
N ASP A 275 16.31 10.52 5.64
CA ASP A 275 16.37 9.43 4.66
C ASP A 275 17.81 9.04 4.31
N LEU A 276 18.69 10.02 4.27
CA LEU A 276 20.14 9.82 4.08
C LEU A 276 20.87 9.30 5.35
N GLY A 277 20.15 9.06 6.46
CA GLY A 277 20.74 8.64 7.74
C GLY A 277 21.54 9.74 8.46
N ARG A 278 21.34 11.03 8.10
CA ARG A 278 22.03 12.20 8.66
C ARG A 278 21.17 12.89 9.73
N ALA A 279 20.63 12.12 10.65
CA ALA A 279 19.65 12.54 11.65
C ALA A 279 20.13 13.73 12.53
N ASP A 280 21.40 13.78 12.88
CA ASP A 280 21.96 14.91 13.66
C ASP A 280 21.90 16.23 12.90
N GLU A 281 22.03 16.20 11.58
CA GLU A 281 21.92 17.38 10.74
C GLU A 281 20.46 17.77 10.55
N ALA A 282 19.58 16.80 10.32
CA ALA A 282 18.13 17.01 10.28
C ALA A 282 17.64 17.72 11.56
N ARG A 283 18.05 17.21 12.73
CA ARG A 283 17.73 17.81 14.02
C ARG A 283 18.19 19.27 14.13
N LYS A 284 19.42 19.57 13.71
CA LYS A 284 19.95 20.94 13.75
C LYS A 284 19.14 21.90 12.87
N GLU A 285 18.74 21.47 11.68
CA GLU A 285 17.91 22.30 10.79
C GLU A 285 16.54 22.56 11.41
N LEU A 286 15.87 21.55 11.97
CA LEU A 286 14.59 21.72 12.66
C LEU A 286 14.71 22.61 13.91
N GLU A 287 15.76 22.45 14.72
CA GLU A 287 15.98 23.31 15.90
C GLU A 287 16.30 24.76 15.51
N ARG A 288 17.04 24.96 14.40
CA ARG A 288 17.26 26.29 13.83
C ARG A 288 15.94 26.96 13.42
N LEU A 289 15.09 26.23 12.73
CA LEU A 289 13.78 26.71 12.33
C LEU A 289 12.90 27.03 13.55
N ARG A 290 12.94 26.20 14.59
CA ARG A 290 12.20 26.42 15.84
C ARG A 290 12.58 27.74 16.55
N THR A 291 13.82 28.18 16.42
CA THR A 291 14.34 29.40 17.06
C THR A 291 14.13 30.66 16.21
N SER A 292 13.73 30.57 14.96
CA SER A 292 13.52 31.72 14.06
C SER A 292 12.29 32.59 14.36
N GLY A 293 11.37 32.12 15.19
CA GLY A 293 10.44 32.99 15.95
C GLY A 293 9.04 33.24 15.36
N ASP A 294 8.76 32.88 14.10
CA ASP A 294 7.48 33.23 13.44
C ASP A 294 6.61 32.04 13.01
N ILE A 295 6.89 30.83 13.52
CA ILE A 295 6.30 29.59 12.99
C ILE A 295 5.63 28.79 14.10
N ASN A 296 4.57 28.06 13.75
CA ASN A 296 3.95 27.06 14.62
C ASN A 296 5.00 26.01 15.06
N THR A 297 5.47 26.14 16.29
CA THR A 297 6.52 25.27 16.84
C THR A 297 6.02 23.83 17.06
N GLN A 298 4.72 23.58 17.08
CA GLN A 298 4.14 22.27 17.34
C GLN A 298 4.47 21.25 16.24
N GLU A 299 4.41 21.65 14.97
CA GLU A 299 4.81 20.76 13.87
C GLU A 299 6.32 20.46 13.89
N ILE A 300 7.13 21.46 14.24
CA ILE A 300 8.58 21.25 14.43
C ILE A 300 8.84 20.28 15.59
N ASP A 301 8.15 20.47 16.73
CA ASP A 301 8.29 19.58 17.90
C ASP A 301 7.82 18.16 17.58
N ARG A 302 6.77 17.99 16.76
CA ARG A 302 6.31 16.71 16.25
C ARG A 302 7.38 16.02 15.39
N ARG A 303 7.95 16.73 14.41
CA ARG A 303 9.03 16.21 13.55
C ARG A 303 10.29 15.85 14.34
N LEU A 304 10.64 16.65 15.34
CA LEU A 304 11.75 16.35 16.24
C LEU A 304 11.48 15.13 17.13
N ALA A 305 10.20 14.88 17.51
CA ALA A 305 9.82 13.70 18.26
C ALA A 305 9.90 12.43 17.40
N LEU A 306 9.40 12.50 16.17
CA LEU A 306 9.49 11.43 15.18
C LEU A 306 10.96 11.09 14.86
N LEU A 307 11.77 12.11 14.56
CA LEU A 307 13.19 11.93 14.27
C LEU A 307 13.93 11.24 15.44
N ALA A 308 13.60 11.57 16.69
CA ALA A 308 14.17 10.90 17.85
C ALA A 308 13.71 9.43 17.94
N PHE A 309 12.44 9.16 17.64
CA PHE A 309 11.88 7.81 17.64
C PHE A 309 12.55 6.93 16.58
N ASP A 310 12.61 7.39 15.33
CA ASP A 310 13.18 6.66 14.19
C ASP A 310 14.69 6.38 14.36
N ASN A 311 15.38 7.25 15.10
CA ASN A 311 16.80 7.03 15.44
C ASN A 311 17.02 6.21 16.73
N GLY A 312 15.96 5.65 17.31
CA GLY A 312 16.04 4.82 18.50
C GLY A 312 16.31 5.58 19.81
N ASP A 313 16.33 6.93 19.81
CA ASP A 313 16.40 7.71 21.05
C ASP A 313 15.03 7.77 21.73
N LEU A 314 14.63 6.59 22.24
CA LEU A 314 13.31 6.40 22.85
C LEU A 314 13.07 7.33 24.04
N GLN A 315 14.13 7.70 24.78
CA GLN A 315 13.99 8.60 25.93
C GLN A 315 13.62 10.01 25.47
N GLN A 316 14.31 10.52 24.45
CA GLN A 316 14.03 11.84 23.88
C GLN A 316 12.67 11.86 23.17
N ALA A 317 12.35 10.81 22.41
CA ALA A 317 11.05 10.63 21.77
C ALA A 317 9.93 10.66 22.79
N GLN A 318 10.02 9.85 23.85
CA GLN A 318 9.03 9.79 24.93
C GLN A 318 8.80 11.15 25.59
N LYS A 319 9.89 11.87 25.89
CA LYS A 319 9.79 13.23 26.46
C LYS A 319 9.04 14.16 25.52
N ARG A 320 9.45 14.23 24.24
CA ARG A 320 8.85 15.14 23.26
C ARG A 320 7.38 14.82 22.99
N PHE A 321 7.01 13.54 22.80
CA PHE A 321 5.61 13.16 22.64
C PHE A 321 4.77 13.45 23.88
N THR A 322 5.34 13.28 25.09
CA THR A 322 4.66 13.67 26.33
C THR A 322 4.44 15.18 26.42
N ASP A 323 5.38 15.98 25.97
CA ASP A 323 5.24 17.44 25.96
C ASP A 323 4.21 17.89 24.91
N LEU A 324 4.15 17.26 23.73
CA LEU A 324 3.12 17.48 22.71
C LEU A 324 1.71 17.16 23.22
N MET A 325 1.54 16.05 23.96
CA MET A 325 0.25 15.73 24.58
C MET A 325 -0.25 16.78 25.55
N ARG A 326 0.65 17.39 26.31
CA ARG A 326 0.28 18.47 27.27
C ARG A 326 -0.18 19.74 26.55
N GLY A 327 0.27 19.96 25.32
CA GLY A 327 -0.13 21.09 24.47
C GLY A 327 -1.53 20.99 23.85
N GLY A 328 -2.19 19.82 23.91
CA GLY A 328 -3.65 19.65 23.68
C GLY A 328 -4.11 19.36 22.25
N GLU A 329 -3.31 19.53 21.20
CA GLU A 329 -3.78 19.40 19.81
C GLU A 329 -3.24 18.18 19.03
N ALA A 330 -2.19 17.50 19.51
CA ALA A 330 -1.60 16.33 18.85
C ALA A 330 -1.87 15.01 19.62
N GLY A 331 -2.95 14.93 20.37
CA GLY A 331 -3.17 13.93 21.41
C GLY A 331 -3.06 12.47 20.94
N ASP A 332 -3.81 12.11 19.90
CA ASP A 332 -3.95 10.68 19.49
C ASP A 332 -2.68 10.14 18.85
N GLY A 333 -2.07 10.89 17.91
CA GLY A 333 -0.82 10.49 17.27
C GLY A 333 0.34 10.39 18.27
N ALA A 334 0.48 11.39 19.16
CA ALA A 334 1.51 11.36 20.20
C ALA A 334 1.29 10.19 21.17
N MET A 335 0.04 9.90 21.56
CA MET A 335 -0.29 8.73 22.37
C MET A 335 0.06 7.42 21.64
N PHE A 336 -0.19 7.34 20.35
CA PHE A 336 0.14 6.15 19.57
C PHE A 336 1.65 5.87 19.59
N TYR A 337 2.48 6.88 19.34
CA TYR A 337 3.95 6.72 19.45
C TYR A 337 4.43 6.43 20.88
N LEU A 338 3.76 6.95 21.91
CA LEU A 338 4.08 6.57 23.29
C LEU A 338 3.76 5.09 23.57
N ALA A 339 2.70 4.53 22.94
CA ALA A 339 2.43 3.10 23.01
C ALA A 339 3.52 2.29 22.30
N GLN A 340 3.94 2.69 21.10
CA GLN A 340 5.05 2.05 20.39
C GLN A 340 6.37 2.10 21.18
N ILE A 341 6.65 3.23 21.85
CA ILE A 341 7.83 3.36 22.73
C ILE A 341 7.74 2.38 23.91
N ALA A 342 6.56 2.24 24.54
CA ALA A 342 6.37 1.28 25.62
C ALA A 342 6.57 -0.16 25.12
N GLU A 343 6.08 -0.48 23.92
CA GLU A 343 6.28 -1.77 23.27
C GLU A 343 7.76 -2.05 23.00
N ALA A 344 8.49 -1.09 22.41
CA ALA A 344 9.93 -1.19 22.18
C ALA A 344 10.75 -1.33 23.48
N GLN A 345 10.26 -0.78 24.59
CA GLN A 345 10.83 -0.95 25.93
C GLN A 345 10.45 -2.28 26.61
N GLY A 346 9.60 -3.09 25.95
CA GLY A 346 9.11 -4.38 26.47
C GLY A 346 7.94 -4.28 27.44
N ASP A 347 7.39 -3.08 27.69
CA ASP A 347 6.21 -2.88 28.55
C ASP A 347 4.92 -3.05 27.74
N ARG A 348 4.64 -4.32 27.38
CA ARG A 348 3.48 -4.70 26.57
C ARG A 348 2.15 -4.37 27.22
N ASP A 349 2.07 -4.43 28.56
CA ASP A 349 0.85 -4.10 29.29
C ASP A 349 0.53 -2.61 29.20
N ALA A 350 1.54 -1.74 29.34
CA ALA A 350 1.38 -0.30 29.17
C ALA A 350 1.04 0.03 27.72
N ALA A 351 1.70 -0.57 26.73
CA ALA A 351 1.41 -0.38 25.31
C ALA A 351 -0.05 -0.75 24.99
N LEU A 352 -0.49 -1.94 25.39
CA LEU A 352 -1.86 -2.42 25.19
C LEU A 352 -2.90 -1.50 25.86
N ALA A 353 -2.60 -1.00 27.06
CA ALA A 353 -3.49 -0.06 27.76
C ALA A 353 -3.65 1.27 27.00
N ILE A 354 -2.58 1.77 26.38
CA ILE A 354 -2.63 2.99 25.59
C ILE A 354 -3.36 2.73 24.27
N TYR A 355 -3.05 1.66 23.53
CA TYR A 355 -3.75 1.31 22.29
C TYR A 355 -5.26 1.18 22.51
N ARG A 356 -5.69 0.54 23.59
CA ARG A 356 -7.13 0.43 23.93
C ARG A 356 -7.82 1.77 24.18
N ARG A 357 -7.09 2.82 24.53
CA ARG A 357 -7.66 4.17 24.65
C ARG A 357 -7.82 4.87 23.31
N LEU A 358 -7.13 4.39 22.28
CA LEU A 358 -7.12 4.97 20.93
C LEU A 358 -8.10 4.30 19.97
N ILE A 359 -8.82 3.25 20.38
CA ILE A 359 -9.72 2.50 19.47
C ILE A 359 -10.89 3.30 18.90
N ASP A 360 -11.22 4.47 19.49
CA ASP A 360 -12.28 5.38 19.03
C ASP A 360 -11.71 6.76 18.64
N SER A 361 -10.42 6.81 18.30
CA SER A 361 -9.71 8.05 17.97
C SER A 361 -9.37 8.13 16.48
N SER A 362 -8.69 9.20 16.07
CA SER A 362 -8.12 9.32 14.73
C SER A 362 -7.08 8.24 14.39
N MET A 363 -6.55 7.53 15.40
CA MET A 363 -5.60 6.41 15.27
C MET A 363 -6.26 5.04 15.48
N ALA A 364 -7.59 4.96 15.39
CA ALA A 364 -8.35 3.77 15.74
C ALA A 364 -7.92 2.50 15.00
N ALA A 365 -7.73 2.58 13.68
CA ALA A 365 -7.34 1.43 12.86
C ALA A 365 -5.95 0.91 13.27
N GLN A 366 -4.97 1.79 13.34
CA GLN A 366 -3.60 1.44 13.70
C GLN A 366 -3.53 0.89 15.13
N ALA A 367 -4.25 1.53 16.07
CA ALA A 367 -4.28 1.10 17.46
C ALA A 367 -4.93 -0.28 17.65
N ARG A 368 -6.00 -0.59 16.91
CA ARG A 368 -6.64 -1.92 16.92
C ARG A 368 -5.71 -3.00 16.38
N ILE A 369 -5.04 -2.74 15.27
CA ILE A 369 -4.08 -3.69 14.68
C ILE A 369 -2.91 -3.94 15.62
N ALA A 370 -2.30 -2.90 16.18
CA ALA A 370 -1.20 -3.03 17.12
C ALA A 370 -1.62 -3.77 18.41
N ALA A 371 -2.77 -3.41 18.98
CA ALA A 371 -3.32 -4.12 20.15
C ALA A 371 -3.62 -5.60 19.84
N ALA A 372 -4.13 -5.90 18.63
CA ALA A 372 -4.39 -7.28 18.22
C ALA A 372 -3.10 -8.10 18.10
N GLY A 373 -2.01 -7.51 17.60
CA GLY A 373 -0.69 -8.14 17.58
C GLY A 373 -0.23 -8.54 18.99
N LEU A 374 -0.23 -7.61 19.93
CA LEU A 374 0.13 -7.88 21.33
C LEU A 374 -0.75 -8.95 21.99
N LEU A 375 -2.04 -8.98 21.66
CA LEU A 375 -2.97 -10.00 22.15
C LEU A 375 -2.68 -11.38 21.56
N LEU A 376 -2.29 -11.45 20.27
CA LEU A 376 -1.86 -12.71 19.65
C LEU A 376 -0.60 -13.26 20.31
N GLU A 377 0.40 -12.42 20.59
CA GLU A 377 1.59 -12.82 21.35
C GLU A 377 1.23 -13.35 22.75
N ALA A 378 0.22 -12.77 23.38
CA ALA A 378 -0.29 -13.22 24.66
C ALA A 378 -1.20 -14.47 24.56
N GLY A 379 -1.42 -15.05 23.38
CA GLY A 379 -2.30 -16.21 23.14
C GLY A 379 -3.79 -15.88 23.20
N LYS A 380 -4.18 -14.61 23.19
CA LYS A 380 -5.58 -14.15 23.31
C LYS A 380 -6.23 -13.92 21.96
N ARG A 381 -6.22 -14.94 21.11
CA ARG A 381 -6.68 -14.85 19.70
C ARG A 381 -8.10 -14.30 19.54
N ALA A 382 -9.03 -14.71 20.41
CA ALA A 382 -10.42 -14.25 20.31
C ALA A 382 -10.56 -12.74 20.58
N GLU A 383 -9.82 -12.21 21.58
CA GLU A 383 -9.79 -10.78 21.88
C GLU A 383 -9.12 -10.00 20.74
N ALA A 384 -8.02 -10.51 20.17
CA ALA A 384 -7.34 -9.92 19.04
C ALA A 384 -8.29 -9.77 17.83
N PHE A 385 -8.97 -10.86 17.50
CA PHE A 385 -9.89 -10.86 16.35
C PHE A 385 -11.09 -9.95 16.54
N ALA A 386 -11.63 -9.84 17.76
CA ALA A 386 -12.72 -8.91 18.04
C ALA A 386 -12.32 -7.45 17.79
N LEU A 387 -11.07 -7.05 18.08
CA LEU A 387 -10.58 -5.71 17.76
C LEU A 387 -10.47 -5.46 16.26
N VAL A 388 -10.04 -6.47 15.50
CA VAL A 388 -9.90 -6.36 14.03
C VAL A 388 -11.27 -6.41 13.35
N ASP A 389 -12.22 -7.23 13.86
CA ASP A 389 -13.60 -7.25 13.35
C ASP A 389 -14.29 -5.88 13.45
N ASP A 390 -13.97 -5.15 14.51
CA ASP A 390 -14.56 -3.85 14.76
C ASP A 390 -14.08 -2.75 13.77
N LEU A 391 -13.02 -3.02 12.98
CA LEU A 391 -12.60 -2.11 11.90
C LEU A 391 -13.69 -1.93 10.84
N ALA A 392 -14.45 -2.98 10.54
CA ALA A 392 -15.55 -2.91 9.56
C ALA A 392 -16.69 -2.00 10.02
N ASN A 393 -16.88 -1.82 11.33
CA ASN A 393 -17.94 -0.98 11.90
C ASN A 393 -17.63 0.52 11.84
N HIS A 394 -16.40 0.91 11.51
CA HIS A 394 -15.93 2.30 11.52
C HIS A 394 -15.78 2.90 10.13
N ASP A 395 -16.41 2.34 9.11
CA ASP A 395 -16.41 2.77 7.70
C ASP A 395 -15.01 2.94 7.05
N THR A 396 -13.94 2.46 7.70
CA THR A 396 -12.57 2.60 7.22
C THR A 396 -12.08 1.38 6.45
N HIS A 397 -12.68 0.21 6.70
CA HIS A 397 -12.28 -1.06 6.09
C HIS A 397 -13.52 -1.88 5.69
N SER A 398 -13.45 -2.56 4.56
CA SER A 398 -14.47 -3.53 4.18
C SER A 398 -14.36 -4.80 5.02
N THR A 399 -15.42 -5.61 5.05
CA THR A 399 -15.36 -6.94 5.68
C THR A 399 -14.28 -7.82 5.06
N PHE A 400 -13.99 -7.61 3.77
CA PHE A 400 -12.91 -8.29 3.07
C PHE A 400 -11.54 -7.88 3.61
N ASP A 401 -11.30 -6.56 3.77
CA ASP A 401 -10.04 -6.04 4.32
C ASP A 401 -9.77 -6.58 5.74
N VAL A 402 -10.81 -6.69 6.55
CA VAL A 402 -10.73 -7.30 7.90
C VAL A 402 -10.25 -8.74 7.84
N VAL A 403 -10.74 -9.54 6.88
CA VAL A 403 -10.29 -10.93 6.70
C VAL A 403 -8.82 -10.99 6.31
N VAL A 404 -8.38 -10.14 5.37
CA VAL A 404 -6.98 -10.06 4.93
C VAL A 404 -6.09 -9.64 6.10
N GLN A 405 -6.47 -8.61 6.85
CA GLN A 405 -5.72 -8.15 8.03
C GLN A 405 -5.56 -9.25 9.09
N LYS A 406 -6.60 -10.01 9.38
CA LYS A 406 -6.50 -11.15 10.29
C LYS A 406 -5.54 -12.23 9.78
N ALA A 407 -5.56 -12.51 8.48
CA ALA A 407 -4.65 -13.49 7.89
C ALA A 407 -3.18 -13.04 8.01
N HIS A 408 -2.90 -11.77 7.70
CA HIS A 408 -1.56 -11.19 7.88
C HIS A 408 -1.11 -11.26 9.34
N LEU A 409 -1.94 -10.82 10.28
CA LEU A 409 -1.64 -10.91 11.71
C LEU A 409 -1.30 -12.33 12.18
N LEU A 410 -2.04 -13.35 11.71
CA LEU A 410 -1.74 -14.74 12.02
C LEU A 410 -0.39 -15.17 11.46
N ALA A 411 -0.14 -14.87 10.20
CA ALA A 411 1.08 -15.26 9.51
C ALA A 411 2.32 -14.60 10.13
N ASP A 412 2.22 -13.32 10.51
CA ASP A 412 3.32 -12.57 11.13
C ASP A 412 3.64 -13.06 12.55
N HIS A 413 2.65 -13.70 13.21
CA HIS A 413 2.84 -14.39 14.50
C HIS A 413 3.09 -15.90 14.35
N GLY A 414 3.50 -16.36 13.15
CA GLY A 414 3.93 -17.73 12.91
C GLY A 414 2.80 -18.74 12.65
N ASP A 415 1.55 -18.30 12.51
CA ASP A 415 0.39 -19.17 12.23
C ASP A 415 -0.05 -19.04 10.75
N ALA A 416 0.84 -19.39 9.82
CA ALA A 416 0.54 -19.37 8.38
C ALA A 416 -0.58 -20.35 7.99
N ASP A 417 -0.68 -21.50 8.64
CA ASP A 417 -1.77 -22.46 8.43
C ASP A 417 -3.13 -21.90 8.87
N GLY A 418 -3.17 -21.18 9.99
CA GLY A 418 -4.35 -20.47 10.45
C GLY A 418 -4.78 -19.37 9.49
N ALA A 419 -3.83 -18.61 8.95
CA ALA A 419 -4.05 -17.60 7.92
C ALA A 419 -4.64 -18.22 6.64
N LEU A 420 -4.03 -19.31 6.15
CA LEU A 420 -4.49 -20.05 4.97
C LEU A 420 -5.91 -20.60 5.16
N THR A 421 -6.23 -21.13 6.34
CA THR A 421 -7.56 -21.61 6.69
C THR A 421 -8.59 -20.49 6.61
N LEU A 422 -8.26 -19.31 7.18
CA LEU A 422 -9.14 -18.14 7.16
C LEU A 422 -9.39 -17.64 5.73
N LEU A 423 -8.34 -17.46 4.92
CA LEU A 423 -8.48 -17.02 3.53
C LEU A 423 -9.21 -18.05 2.66
N SER A 424 -8.99 -19.34 2.91
CA SER A 424 -9.69 -20.40 2.18
C SER A 424 -11.19 -20.42 2.48
N ALA A 425 -11.58 -20.18 3.73
CA ALA A 425 -12.98 -20.03 4.11
C ALA A 425 -13.60 -18.78 3.47
N ALA A 426 -12.86 -17.66 3.41
CA ALA A 426 -13.32 -16.43 2.77
C ALA A 426 -13.60 -16.59 1.27
N GLY A 427 -12.93 -17.52 0.58
CA GLY A 427 -13.19 -17.82 -0.82
C GLY A 427 -14.63 -18.25 -1.15
N GLN A 428 -15.39 -18.67 -0.15
CA GLN A 428 -16.82 -18.96 -0.32
C GLN A 428 -17.66 -17.66 -0.42
N SER A 429 -17.28 -16.64 0.36
CA SER A 429 -17.96 -15.33 0.35
C SER A 429 -17.46 -14.42 -0.77
N TYR A 430 -16.18 -14.54 -1.13
CA TYR A 430 -15.51 -13.71 -2.13
C TYR A 430 -14.94 -14.55 -3.28
N PRO A 431 -15.80 -15.14 -4.13
CA PRO A 431 -15.35 -16.05 -5.17
C PRO A 431 -14.52 -15.32 -6.23
N ARG A 432 -13.35 -15.89 -6.55
CA ARG A 432 -12.45 -15.36 -7.57
C ARG A 432 -12.03 -13.88 -7.33
N HIS A 433 -11.99 -13.46 -6.06
CA HIS A 433 -11.50 -12.13 -5.73
C HIS A 433 -9.98 -12.07 -5.99
N PRO A 434 -9.49 -11.12 -6.83
CA PRO A 434 -8.08 -11.13 -7.28
C PRO A 434 -7.07 -11.07 -6.14
N THR A 435 -7.32 -10.21 -5.14
CA THR A 435 -6.46 -10.06 -3.96
C THR A 435 -6.50 -11.32 -3.09
N LEU A 436 -7.68 -11.92 -2.88
CA LEU A 436 -7.82 -13.13 -2.07
C LEU A 436 -7.02 -14.30 -2.63
N GLU A 437 -7.06 -14.50 -3.95
CA GLU A 437 -6.33 -15.58 -4.60
C GLU A 437 -4.81 -15.36 -4.51
N TYR A 438 -4.36 -14.11 -4.63
CA TYR A 438 -2.96 -13.74 -4.42
C TYR A 438 -2.51 -13.98 -2.97
N GLU A 439 -3.29 -13.51 -2.00
CA GLU A 439 -2.99 -13.72 -0.57
C GLU A 439 -2.95 -15.21 -0.21
N ARG A 440 -3.86 -16.01 -0.75
CA ARG A 440 -3.83 -17.46 -0.57
C ARG A 440 -2.57 -18.10 -1.13
N ALA A 441 -2.15 -17.71 -2.33
CA ALA A 441 -0.92 -18.21 -2.94
C ALA A 441 0.31 -17.86 -2.09
N THR A 442 0.37 -16.65 -1.56
CA THR A 442 1.41 -16.18 -0.64
C THR A 442 1.40 -16.95 0.69
N MET A 443 0.23 -17.18 1.27
CA MET A 443 0.12 -17.94 2.53
C MET A 443 0.45 -19.43 2.35
N LEU A 444 0.19 -20.02 1.19
CA LEU A 444 0.65 -21.38 0.85
C LEU A 444 2.18 -21.45 0.89
N GLU A 445 2.87 -20.44 0.36
CA GLU A 445 4.33 -20.38 0.42
C GLU A 445 4.82 -20.27 1.87
N ARG A 446 4.25 -19.34 2.66
CA ARG A 446 4.60 -19.17 4.07
C ARG A 446 4.30 -20.41 4.93
N ALA A 447 3.31 -21.21 4.56
CA ALA A 447 2.99 -22.50 5.19
C ALA A 447 3.87 -23.66 4.69
N GLY A 448 4.84 -23.41 3.81
CA GLY A 448 5.72 -24.45 3.23
C GLY A 448 5.04 -25.36 2.21
N GLN A 449 3.86 -24.99 1.71
CA GLN A 449 3.10 -25.71 0.70
C GLN A 449 3.48 -25.22 -0.71
N THR A 450 4.79 -25.23 -1.01
CA THR A 450 5.38 -24.61 -2.21
C THR A 450 4.77 -25.08 -3.52
N ARG A 451 4.46 -26.38 -3.67
CA ARG A 451 3.85 -26.89 -4.90
C ARG A 451 2.49 -26.25 -5.17
N ASP A 452 1.67 -26.13 -4.14
CA ASP A 452 0.32 -25.58 -4.25
C ASP A 452 0.38 -24.05 -4.46
N SER A 453 1.35 -23.36 -3.82
CA SER A 453 1.66 -21.97 -4.05
C SER A 453 2.04 -21.71 -5.52
N LEU A 454 3.01 -22.46 -6.06
CA LEU A 454 3.42 -22.35 -7.47
C LEU A 454 2.23 -22.55 -8.41
N GLN A 455 1.39 -23.57 -8.15
CA GLN A 455 0.20 -23.81 -8.96
C GLN A 455 -0.79 -22.65 -8.88
N ALA A 456 -1.02 -22.07 -7.71
CA ALA A 456 -1.90 -20.93 -7.52
C ALA A 456 -1.37 -19.69 -8.27
N PHE A 457 -0.08 -19.39 -8.19
CA PHE A 457 0.52 -18.30 -8.96
C PHE A 457 0.49 -18.53 -10.48
N GLU A 458 0.61 -19.78 -10.96
CA GLU A 458 0.44 -20.08 -12.39
C GLU A 458 -0.98 -19.79 -12.89
N VAL A 459 -2.00 -20.09 -12.07
CA VAL A 459 -3.40 -19.76 -12.39
C VAL A 459 -3.58 -18.24 -12.45
N LEU A 460 -3.07 -17.53 -11.44
CA LEU A 460 -3.12 -16.07 -11.41
C LEU A 460 -2.41 -15.44 -12.60
N LEU A 461 -1.25 -15.96 -12.98
CA LEU A 461 -0.51 -15.46 -14.14
C LEU A 461 -1.25 -15.70 -15.45
N ALA A 462 -1.97 -16.83 -15.58
CA ALA A 462 -2.80 -17.08 -16.76
C ALA A 462 -3.99 -16.11 -16.86
N GLU A 463 -4.54 -15.67 -15.73
CA GLU A 463 -5.64 -14.69 -15.67
C GLU A 463 -5.12 -13.23 -15.82
N ARG A 464 -3.91 -12.95 -15.34
CA ARG A 464 -3.30 -11.61 -15.29
C ARG A 464 -1.83 -11.66 -15.78
N PRO A 465 -1.59 -11.87 -17.09
CA PRO A 465 -0.27 -12.17 -17.62
C PRO A 465 0.74 -11.02 -17.51
N ASP A 466 0.27 -9.78 -17.38
CA ASP A 466 1.10 -8.57 -17.30
C ASP A 466 1.12 -7.97 -15.88
N ASP A 467 0.55 -8.65 -14.88
CA ASP A 467 0.55 -8.19 -13.48
C ASP A 467 1.96 -8.34 -12.88
N PRO A 468 2.69 -7.24 -12.61
CA PRO A 468 4.06 -7.32 -12.13
C PRO A 468 4.17 -7.96 -10.75
N THR A 469 3.13 -7.86 -9.91
CA THR A 469 3.11 -8.47 -8.58
C THR A 469 3.07 -9.99 -8.69
N VAL A 470 2.22 -10.53 -9.57
CA VAL A 470 2.11 -11.96 -9.82
C VAL A 470 3.36 -12.50 -10.52
N LEU A 471 3.87 -11.78 -11.53
CA LEU A 471 5.10 -12.11 -12.23
C LEU A 471 6.27 -12.22 -11.26
N ASN A 472 6.40 -11.24 -10.36
CA ASN A 472 7.47 -11.21 -9.36
C ASN A 472 7.30 -12.32 -8.33
N ALA A 473 6.11 -12.54 -7.78
CA ALA A 473 5.86 -13.55 -6.77
C ALA A 473 6.17 -14.96 -7.28
N LEU A 474 5.69 -15.31 -8.47
CA LEU A 474 6.01 -16.60 -9.09
C LEU A 474 7.53 -16.73 -9.37
N GLY A 475 8.14 -15.67 -9.87
CA GLY A 475 9.57 -15.63 -10.14
C GLY A 475 10.41 -15.82 -8.89
N TYR A 476 10.07 -15.13 -7.80
CA TYR A 476 10.72 -15.25 -6.51
C TYR A 476 10.58 -16.66 -5.92
N THR A 477 9.36 -17.20 -5.87
CA THR A 477 9.11 -18.56 -5.34
C THR A 477 9.91 -19.62 -6.09
N LEU A 478 9.95 -19.54 -7.44
CA LEU A 478 10.79 -20.42 -8.25
C LEU A 478 12.29 -20.27 -7.91
N ALA A 479 12.77 -19.04 -7.72
CA ALA A 479 14.17 -18.76 -7.42
C ALA A 479 14.57 -19.25 -6.02
N ASP A 480 13.71 -19.05 -5.03
CA ASP A 480 13.99 -19.43 -3.65
C ASP A 480 14.10 -20.94 -3.50
N HIS A 481 13.23 -21.71 -4.18
CA HIS A 481 13.30 -23.16 -4.25
C HIS A 481 14.28 -23.69 -5.29
N ARG A 482 15.04 -22.83 -5.97
CA ARG A 482 16.01 -23.17 -7.03
C ARG A 482 15.39 -23.96 -8.18
N GLU A 483 14.13 -23.71 -8.45
CA GLU A 483 13.41 -24.32 -9.56
C GLU A 483 13.40 -23.40 -10.78
N GLN A 484 13.58 -23.94 -11.95
CA GLN A 484 13.45 -23.21 -13.23
C GLN A 484 14.10 -21.80 -13.23
N LEU A 485 15.29 -21.63 -12.64
CA LEU A 485 15.94 -20.31 -12.46
C LEU A 485 15.97 -19.42 -13.72
N PRO A 486 16.15 -19.94 -14.98
CA PRO A 486 16.05 -19.10 -16.17
C PRO A 486 14.64 -18.54 -16.41
N ARG A 487 13.59 -19.30 -16.06
CA ARG A 487 12.20 -18.84 -16.13
C ARG A 487 11.90 -17.83 -15.05
N ALA A 488 12.37 -18.08 -13.83
CA ALA A 488 12.26 -17.15 -12.71
C ALA A 488 12.83 -15.78 -13.10
N GLU A 489 14.06 -15.72 -13.62
CA GLU A 489 14.68 -14.48 -14.06
C GLU A 489 13.87 -13.80 -15.18
N LYS A 490 13.30 -14.56 -16.12
CA LYS A 490 12.46 -13.98 -17.17
C LYS A 490 11.19 -13.33 -16.62
N LEU A 491 10.49 -13.99 -15.70
CA LEU A 491 9.27 -13.48 -15.07
C LEU A 491 9.56 -12.19 -14.28
N ILE A 492 10.62 -12.19 -13.47
CA ILE A 492 11.03 -11.03 -12.70
C ILE A 492 11.41 -9.85 -13.62
N ARG A 493 12.09 -10.11 -14.74
CA ARG A 493 12.39 -9.05 -15.72
C ARG A 493 11.13 -8.48 -16.36
N GLN A 494 10.14 -9.33 -16.64
CA GLN A 494 8.85 -8.86 -17.15
C GLN A 494 8.14 -7.97 -16.10
N ALA A 495 8.25 -8.29 -14.81
CA ALA A 495 7.76 -7.39 -13.74
C ALA A 495 8.50 -6.05 -13.77
N LEU A 496 9.84 -6.06 -13.89
CA LEU A 496 10.66 -4.84 -13.98
C LEU A 496 10.45 -4.03 -15.27
N ASP A 497 9.96 -4.64 -16.35
CA ASP A 497 9.56 -3.90 -17.54
C ASP A 497 8.35 -2.99 -17.27
N VAL A 498 7.53 -3.34 -16.28
CA VAL A 498 6.35 -2.55 -15.84
C VAL A 498 6.70 -1.62 -14.67
N THR A 499 7.49 -2.12 -13.71
CA THR A 499 7.91 -1.40 -12.49
C THR A 499 9.44 -1.37 -12.38
N PRO A 500 10.13 -0.52 -13.16
CA PRO A 500 11.59 -0.60 -13.33
C PRO A 500 12.41 -0.49 -12.04
N ASP A 501 11.91 0.25 -11.06
CA ASP A 501 12.60 0.54 -9.82
C ASP A 501 11.94 -0.14 -8.60
N SER A 502 11.06 -1.14 -8.81
CA SER A 502 10.41 -1.88 -7.72
C SER A 502 11.44 -2.58 -6.83
N PRO A 503 11.54 -2.25 -5.54
CA PRO A 503 12.52 -2.85 -4.64
C PRO A 503 12.31 -4.36 -4.51
N ALA A 504 11.06 -4.84 -4.46
CA ALA A 504 10.74 -6.25 -4.38
C ALA A 504 11.15 -7.02 -5.65
N ALA A 505 10.93 -6.43 -6.84
CA ALA A 505 11.31 -7.07 -8.09
C ALA A 505 12.82 -7.00 -8.34
N LEU A 506 13.49 -5.93 -7.92
CA LEU A 506 14.95 -5.80 -7.94
C LEU A 506 15.60 -6.79 -6.97
N ASP A 507 15.06 -6.94 -5.75
CA ASP A 507 15.53 -7.93 -4.78
C ASP A 507 15.41 -9.34 -5.36
N SER A 508 14.23 -9.68 -5.90
CA SER A 508 14.01 -10.98 -6.56
C SER A 508 14.98 -11.23 -7.71
N LEU A 509 15.32 -10.19 -8.51
CA LEU A 509 16.31 -10.31 -9.58
C LEU A 509 17.73 -10.54 -9.00
N GLY A 510 18.08 -9.82 -7.96
CA GLY A 510 19.33 -10.03 -7.24
C GLY A 510 19.41 -11.44 -6.65
N TRP A 511 18.33 -11.90 -6.03
CA TRP A 511 18.24 -13.24 -5.45
C TRP A 511 18.39 -14.36 -6.50
N VAL A 512 17.66 -14.29 -7.62
CA VAL A 512 17.79 -15.30 -8.67
C VAL A 512 19.20 -15.33 -9.27
N ARG A 513 19.85 -14.16 -9.42
CA ARG A 513 21.25 -14.11 -9.87
C ARG A 513 22.20 -14.75 -8.86
N LEU A 514 22.00 -14.47 -7.59
CA LEU A 514 22.76 -15.07 -6.51
C LEU A 514 22.59 -16.60 -6.51
N ARG A 515 21.37 -17.10 -6.67
CA ARG A 515 21.08 -18.54 -6.80
C ARG A 515 21.72 -19.19 -8.03
N ARG A 516 21.96 -18.42 -9.09
CA ARG A 516 22.69 -18.84 -10.30
C ARG A 516 24.22 -18.72 -10.17
N GLY A 517 24.74 -18.22 -9.05
CA GLY A 517 26.17 -18.05 -8.80
C GLY A 517 26.77 -16.70 -9.27
N ASP A 518 25.95 -15.78 -9.78
CA ASP A 518 26.39 -14.42 -10.14
C ASP A 518 26.29 -13.47 -8.95
N SER A 519 27.14 -13.70 -7.94
CA SER A 519 27.14 -12.90 -6.72
C SER A 519 27.58 -11.44 -6.95
N HIS A 520 28.46 -11.22 -7.93
CA HIS A 520 28.92 -9.87 -8.26
C HIS A 520 27.82 -9.05 -8.95
N GLY A 521 27.12 -9.63 -9.93
CA GLY A 521 25.99 -8.98 -10.58
C GLY A 521 24.79 -8.80 -9.65
N ALA A 522 24.59 -9.71 -8.68
CA ALA A 522 23.55 -9.60 -7.66
C ALA A 522 23.79 -8.40 -6.73
N ALA A 523 25.04 -8.18 -6.29
CA ALA A 523 25.35 -7.16 -5.29
C ALA A 523 24.92 -5.74 -5.72
N GLY A 524 25.16 -5.34 -6.98
CA GLY A 524 24.79 -4.02 -7.47
C GLY A 524 23.27 -3.84 -7.63
N ILE A 525 22.53 -4.92 -7.98
CA ILE A 525 21.06 -4.88 -8.08
C ILE A 525 20.46 -4.76 -6.68
N LEU A 526 20.97 -5.54 -5.71
CA LEU A 526 20.48 -5.53 -4.33
C LEU A 526 20.81 -4.22 -3.60
N GLU A 527 21.94 -3.59 -3.93
CA GLU A 527 22.27 -2.24 -3.48
C GLU A 527 21.19 -1.24 -3.93
N HIS A 528 20.83 -1.28 -5.21
CA HIS A 528 19.76 -0.42 -5.73
C HIS A 528 18.42 -0.72 -5.06
N ALA A 529 18.04 -2.00 -4.96
CA ALA A 529 16.82 -2.42 -4.28
C ALA A 529 16.75 -1.89 -2.83
N TYR A 530 17.85 -2.00 -2.09
CA TYR A 530 17.93 -1.52 -0.71
C TYR A 530 17.86 0.00 -0.61
N ASN A 531 18.49 0.73 -1.52
CA ASN A 531 18.43 2.19 -1.53
C ASN A 531 16.99 2.69 -1.74
N VAL A 532 16.17 1.96 -2.52
CA VAL A 532 14.76 2.30 -2.75
C VAL A 532 13.86 1.86 -1.58
N GLY A 533 14.01 0.60 -1.14
CA GLY A 533 13.05 -0.02 -0.22
C GLY A 533 13.43 0.06 1.25
N GLN A 534 14.72 0.26 1.58
CA GLN A 534 15.27 0.24 2.95
C GLN A 534 14.86 -0.99 3.78
N ASP A 535 14.49 -2.09 3.12
CA ASP A 535 13.95 -3.31 3.73
C ASP A 535 15.07 -4.19 4.31
N PRO A 536 14.94 -4.72 5.54
CA PRO A 536 15.97 -5.53 6.18
C PRO A 536 16.20 -6.89 5.48
N ASP A 537 15.20 -7.48 4.81
CA ASP A 537 15.37 -8.73 4.08
C ASP A 537 16.19 -8.49 2.81
N ILE A 538 15.96 -7.38 2.12
CA ILE A 538 16.80 -6.93 0.98
C ILE A 538 18.23 -6.69 1.44
N ALA A 539 18.42 -6.06 2.60
CA ALA A 539 19.75 -5.87 3.17
C ALA A 539 20.46 -7.20 3.45
N ALA A 540 19.73 -8.19 3.97
CA ALA A 540 20.27 -9.53 4.23
C ALA A 540 20.73 -10.22 2.93
N HIS A 541 19.94 -10.14 1.85
CA HIS A 541 20.31 -10.63 0.53
C HIS A 541 21.53 -9.88 -0.04
N TRP A 542 21.58 -8.57 0.12
CA TRP A 542 22.72 -7.76 -0.31
C TRP A 542 24.02 -8.12 0.43
N VAL A 543 23.94 -8.28 1.75
CA VAL A 543 25.07 -8.75 2.56
C VAL A 543 25.58 -10.12 2.09
N GLU A 544 24.67 -11.05 1.79
CA GLU A 544 25.05 -12.37 1.26
C GLU A 544 25.75 -12.27 -0.11
N ALA A 545 25.23 -11.46 -1.02
CA ALA A 545 25.83 -11.22 -2.32
C ALA A 545 27.24 -10.60 -2.21
N LEU A 546 27.41 -9.59 -1.37
CA LEU A 546 28.71 -8.98 -1.08
C LEU A 546 29.70 -9.98 -0.48
N TRP A 547 29.22 -10.81 0.45
CA TRP A 547 30.06 -11.83 1.07
C TRP A 547 30.58 -12.85 0.07
N LEU A 548 29.68 -13.37 -0.76
CA LEU A 548 30.01 -14.38 -1.78
C LEU A 548 30.80 -13.81 -2.96
N SER A 549 30.71 -12.51 -3.25
CA SER A 549 31.55 -11.82 -4.23
C SER A 549 32.97 -11.50 -3.72
N GLY A 550 33.26 -11.77 -2.44
CA GLY A 550 34.55 -11.48 -1.81
C GLY A 550 34.65 -10.09 -1.16
N SER A 551 33.62 -9.25 -1.24
CA SER A 551 33.56 -7.90 -0.68
C SER A 551 33.20 -7.89 0.82
N GLN A 552 33.87 -8.78 1.60
CA GLN A 552 33.51 -9.03 3.01
C GLN A 552 33.56 -7.82 3.92
N ALA A 553 34.47 -6.85 3.67
CA ALA A 553 34.54 -5.63 4.48
C ALA A 553 33.28 -4.77 4.29
N GLN A 554 32.80 -4.65 3.05
CA GLN A 554 31.57 -3.94 2.72
C GLN A 554 30.35 -4.70 3.28
N ALA A 555 30.32 -6.03 3.16
CA ALA A 555 29.26 -6.85 3.73
C ALA A 555 29.09 -6.63 5.23
N ARG A 556 30.20 -6.62 6.01
CA ARG A 556 30.16 -6.32 7.45
C ARG A 556 29.64 -4.92 7.75
N LYS A 557 30.05 -3.91 6.94
CA LYS A 557 29.58 -2.55 7.13
C LYS A 557 28.07 -2.46 6.87
N VAL A 558 27.58 -2.99 5.76
CA VAL A 558 26.15 -2.98 5.42
C VAL A 558 25.34 -3.72 6.49
N LEU A 559 25.80 -4.88 6.95
CA LEU A 559 25.15 -5.64 8.01
C LEU A 559 25.08 -4.85 9.33
N SER A 560 26.17 -4.17 9.72
CA SER A 560 26.20 -3.34 10.92
C SER A 560 25.24 -2.15 10.82
N ASP A 561 25.24 -1.48 9.67
CA ASP A 561 24.39 -0.31 9.43
C ASP A 561 22.89 -0.73 9.38
N ALA A 562 22.59 -1.88 8.74
CA ALA A 562 21.23 -2.39 8.67
C ALA A 562 20.71 -2.87 10.04
N LEU A 563 21.54 -3.56 10.84
CA LEU A 563 21.18 -3.96 12.21
C LEU A 563 20.99 -2.77 13.15
N ALA A 564 21.71 -1.67 12.93
CA ALA A 564 21.50 -0.45 13.70
C ALA A 564 20.14 0.20 13.41
N ARG A 565 19.63 0.07 12.19
CA ARG A 565 18.29 0.57 11.78
C ARG A 565 17.17 -0.41 12.14
N HIS A 566 17.43 -1.72 12.06
CA HIS A 566 16.46 -2.80 12.24
C HIS A 566 16.98 -3.83 13.25
N PRO A 567 17.14 -3.46 14.52
CA PRO A 567 17.77 -4.32 15.53
C PRO A 567 16.99 -5.60 15.82
N GLU A 568 15.70 -5.64 15.50
CA GLU A 568 14.80 -6.78 15.67
C GLU A 568 14.72 -7.71 14.46
N SER A 569 15.38 -7.39 13.34
CA SER A 569 15.27 -8.20 12.11
C SER A 569 15.88 -9.59 12.27
N ALA A 570 15.01 -10.60 12.23
CA ALA A 570 15.42 -12.00 12.26
C ALA A 570 16.28 -12.41 11.05
N ALA A 571 16.02 -11.83 9.86
CA ALA A 571 16.78 -12.10 8.64
C ALA A 571 18.21 -11.60 8.73
N LEU A 572 18.41 -10.37 9.23
CA LEU A 572 19.74 -9.81 9.44
C LEU A 572 20.51 -10.58 10.52
N GLU A 573 19.86 -10.95 11.62
CA GLU A 573 20.46 -11.75 12.67
C GLU A 573 20.86 -13.16 12.16
N ALA A 574 19.99 -13.82 11.42
CA ALA A 574 20.30 -15.10 10.80
C ALA A 574 21.49 -14.99 9.83
N THR A 575 21.54 -13.90 9.06
CA THR A 575 22.65 -13.61 8.13
C THR A 575 23.95 -13.34 8.90
N ARG A 576 23.90 -12.60 10.01
CA ARG A 576 25.04 -12.38 10.91
C ARG A 576 25.60 -13.72 11.43
N HIS A 577 24.75 -14.57 11.98
CA HIS A 577 25.15 -15.87 12.52
C HIS A 577 25.76 -16.79 11.46
N ARG A 578 25.25 -16.77 10.24
CA ARG A 578 25.71 -17.61 9.13
C ARG A 578 27.06 -17.15 8.57
N LEU A 579 27.25 -15.83 8.39
CA LEU A 579 28.39 -15.28 7.66
C LEU A 579 29.52 -14.78 8.56
N VAL A 580 29.22 -14.37 9.80
CA VAL A 580 30.21 -13.81 10.75
C VAL A 580 30.19 -14.65 12.05
N PRO A 581 30.56 -15.93 12.03
CA PRO A 581 30.58 -16.77 13.20
C PRO A 581 31.61 -16.23 14.21
N GLY A 582 31.18 -15.89 15.41
CA GLY A 582 32.05 -15.42 16.49
C GLY A 582 31.87 -13.97 16.91
N SER A 583 31.00 -13.19 16.30
CA SER A 583 30.55 -11.90 16.80
C SER A 583 29.46 -12.10 17.85
N GLY A 584 29.80 -12.70 18.99
CA GLY A 584 28.95 -12.69 20.18
C GLY A 584 28.74 -11.23 20.62
N HIS A 585 27.57 -10.92 21.20
CA HIS A 585 27.27 -9.62 21.80
C HIS A 585 28.45 -9.11 22.63
N PRO A 586 28.79 -7.79 22.57
CA PRO A 586 29.68 -7.19 23.53
C PRO A 586 29.14 -7.22 24.94
#